data_9e72e2cc50f80140f10675decf84e57c
#
_entry.id   9e72e2cc50f80140f10675decf84e57c
#
_cell.length_a   1.000
_cell.length_b   1.000
_cell.length_c   1.000
_cell.angle_alpha   90.00
_cell.angle_beta   90.00
_cell.angle_gamma   90.00
#
_symmetry.space_group_name_H-M   'P 1'
#
loop_
_entity.id
_entity.type
_entity.pdbx_description
1 polymer ?
#
loop_
_entity_poly.entity_id
_entity_poly.type
_entity_poly.pdbx_seq_one_letter_code
_entity_poly.pdbx_strand_id
1 'polypeptide(L)'
;MFQDIQIEKLNELRAKNEITVIDVRSPSEYAESTIPGSINIPFFNDEERAEIGTLYKQVSTQAAKERGLEIVSAKLPSFVKQFAEIQGNKAVFCWRGGMRSRTTATVLSLMGIHVLRLEGGYRTYRKWVVDTLQSMDFAPEVYVIHGNTGTGKTLILRELQEKGYPVVDLEGMAGHRGSIFGEIGLKSSNQKTFDALLVESLIRYQDSPYILLEAESKRIGKVVLPEFLVQKKELGRHIVLEAPVELRVKHILDDYRPWEYPAESLLAFSKIKSRIHTPIAQEIEFSMQQGNYGAAVRLLLEYYYDPRYAHTTEAYGEAFHKEPVLAIGSVEQAVQLVEERIQRDQEHVQAAAEDVQVKKHQSV
;
A
#
# COMPACT_ATOMS: atom_id res chain seq x y z
N MET A 1 19.87 32.04 -0.68
CA MET A 1 20.35 30.82 0.00
C MET A 1 19.14 29.94 0.25
N PHE A 2 19.22 28.65 0.05
CA PHE A 2 18.10 27.72 0.32
C PHE A 2 17.83 27.60 1.83
N GLN A 3 16.64 27.10 2.19
CA GLN A 3 16.26 26.84 3.59
C GLN A 3 16.03 25.35 3.79
N ASP A 4 16.29 24.88 5.01
CA ASP A 4 15.94 23.54 5.44
C ASP A 4 14.49 23.51 5.93
N ILE A 5 13.82 22.37 5.73
CA ILE A 5 12.46 22.12 6.22
C ILE A 5 12.46 20.85 7.09
N GLN A 6 11.77 20.90 8.21
CA GLN A 6 11.53 19.77 9.09
C GLN A 6 10.45 18.84 8.51
N ILE A 7 10.48 17.57 8.90
CA ILE A 7 9.57 16.55 8.34
C ILE A 7 8.10 16.86 8.64
N GLU A 8 7.80 17.38 9.81
CA GLU A 8 6.45 17.73 10.24
C GLU A 8 5.86 18.82 9.33
N LYS A 9 6.65 19.88 9.08
CA LYS A 9 6.23 20.97 8.19
C LYS A 9 6.13 20.52 6.73
N LEU A 10 7.02 19.63 6.29
CA LEU A 10 6.94 19.06 4.95
C LEU A 10 5.63 18.27 4.78
N ASN A 11 5.27 17.43 5.74
CA ASN A 11 4.06 16.64 5.70
C ASN A 11 2.78 17.50 5.76
N GLU A 12 2.78 18.59 6.54
CA GLU A 12 1.68 19.57 6.54
C GLU A 12 1.47 20.19 5.14
N LEU A 13 2.54 20.61 4.46
CA LEU A 13 2.46 21.20 3.13
C LEU A 13 2.06 20.16 2.07
N ARG A 14 2.50 18.91 2.20
CA ARG A 14 2.11 17.80 1.32
C ARG A 14 0.62 17.49 1.45
N ALA A 15 0.11 17.42 2.68
CA ALA A 15 -1.30 17.16 2.93
C ALA A 15 -2.23 18.23 2.30
N LYS A 16 -1.74 19.47 2.18
CA LYS A 16 -2.44 20.59 1.53
C LYS A 16 -2.19 20.69 0.02
N ASN A 17 -1.37 19.81 -0.56
CA ASN A 17 -0.90 19.89 -1.94
C ASN A 17 -0.17 21.22 -2.27
N GLU A 18 0.48 21.83 -1.28
CA GLU A 18 1.16 23.13 -1.42
C GLU A 18 2.64 23.00 -1.79
N ILE A 19 3.17 21.78 -1.90
CA ILE A 19 4.59 21.54 -2.19
C ILE A 19 4.81 20.27 -3.03
N THR A 20 5.67 20.38 -4.04
CA THR A 20 6.17 19.23 -4.80
C THR A 20 7.44 18.70 -4.15
N VAL A 21 7.47 17.43 -3.78
CA VAL A 21 8.63 16.79 -3.17
C VAL A 21 9.44 16.08 -4.25
N ILE A 22 10.75 16.32 -4.26
CA ILE A 22 11.65 15.87 -5.32
C ILE A 22 12.78 15.03 -4.72
N ASP A 23 12.84 13.77 -5.12
CA ASP A 23 13.91 12.85 -4.76
C ASP A 23 15.07 13.02 -5.75
N VAL A 24 16.22 13.49 -5.26
CA VAL A 24 17.44 13.64 -6.07
C VAL A 24 18.40 12.45 -5.94
N ARG A 25 17.91 11.32 -5.41
CA ARG A 25 18.65 10.07 -5.41
C ARG A 25 18.62 9.43 -6.80
N SER A 26 19.42 8.37 -6.99
CA SER A 26 19.43 7.65 -8.26
C SER A 26 18.08 6.95 -8.52
N PRO A 27 17.77 6.61 -9.81
CA PRO A 27 16.53 5.93 -10.15
C PRO A 27 16.28 4.64 -9.38
N SER A 28 17.33 3.84 -9.15
CA SER A 28 17.21 2.60 -8.37
C SER A 28 16.91 2.85 -6.89
N GLU A 29 17.54 3.86 -6.27
CA GLU A 29 17.24 4.27 -4.89
C GLU A 29 15.78 4.75 -4.75
N TYR A 30 15.27 5.50 -5.74
CA TYR A 30 13.88 5.95 -5.81
C TYR A 30 12.92 4.79 -6.00
N ALA A 31 13.21 3.87 -6.93
CA ALA A 31 12.36 2.72 -7.23
C ALA A 31 12.32 1.69 -6.08
N GLU A 32 13.38 1.62 -5.25
CA GLU A 32 13.39 0.79 -4.04
C GLU A 32 12.40 1.33 -3.00
N SER A 33 12.48 2.62 -2.70
CA SER A 33 11.57 3.27 -1.75
C SER A 33 11.77 4.79 -1.77
N THR A 34 10.70 5.56 -1.69
CA THR A 34 10.75 7.01 -1.67
C THR A 34 9.65 7.60 -0.76
N ILE A 35 9.57 8.92 -0.65
CA ILE A 35 8.42 9.60 -0.05
C ILE A 35 7.25 9.50 -1.04
N PRO A 36 6.09 8.92 -0.69
CA PRO A 36 4.97 8.77 -1.60
C PRO A 36 4.57 10.10 -2.26
N GLY A 37 4.24 10.07 -3.54
CA GLY A 37 3.91 11.27 -4.32
C GLY A 37 5.12 12.15 -4.70
N SER A 38 6.35 11.80 -4.31
CA SER A 38 7.54 12.50 -4.80
C SER A 38 7.85 12.14 -6.25
N ILE A 39 8.48 13.06 -6.97
CA ILE A 39 9.01 12.82 -8.31
C ILE A 39 10.52 12.62 -8.24
N ASN A 40 11.10 11.89 -9.19
CA ASN A 40 12.55 11.66 -9.24
C ASN A 40 13.21 12.57 -10.29
N ILE A 41 14.11 13.43 -9.84
CA ILE A 41 15.04 14.17 -10.69
C ILE A 41 16.45 13.84 -10.18
N PRO A 42 17.08 12.77 -10.68
CA PRO A 42 18.29 12.23 -10.10
C PRO A 42 19.49 13.14 -10.32
N PHE A 43 20.21 13.43 -9.24
CA PHE A 43 21.49 14.13 -9.30
C PHE A 43 22.57 13.29 -9.97
N PHE A 44 22.52 11.97 -9.74
CA PHE A 44 23.32 10.95 -10.40
C PHE A 44 22.39 9.84 -10.91
N ASN A 45 22.65 9.29 -12.09
CA ASN A 45 22.08 8.02 -12.53
C ASN A 45 22.65 6.86 -11.71
N ASP A 46 22.22 5.63 -11.98
CA ASP A 46 22.62 4.48 -11.17
C ASP A 46 24.12 4.11 -11.36
N GLU A 47 24.63 4.24 -12.56
CA GLU A 47 26.04 3.97 -12.89
C GLU A 47 26.95 5.02 -12.25
N GLU A 48 26.65 6.30 -12.42
CA GLU A 48 27.34 7.40 -11.78
C GLU A 48 27.32 7.30 -10.26
N ARG A 49 26.15 6.91 -9.70
CA ARG A 49 25.99 6.71 -8.27
C ARG A 49 26.87 5.56 -7.75
N ALA A 50 27.00 4.47 -8.52
CA ALA A 50 27.86 3.35 -8.18
C ALA A 50 29.35 3.75 -8.25
N GLU A 51 29.76 4.46 -9.31
CA GLU A 51 31.13 4.99 -9.48
C GLU A 51 31.53 5.90 -8.30
N ILE A 52 30.72 6.93 -8.00
CA ILE A 52 30.98 7.85 -6.89
C ILE A 52 30.99 7.11 -5.55
N GLY A 53 30.09 6.13 -5.35
CA GLY A 53 30.07 5.32 -4.14
C GLY A 53 31.33 4.48 -3.93
N THR A 54 31.88 3.95 -5.01
CA THR A 54 33.14 3.20 -5.01
C THR A 54 34.35 4.10 -4.68
N LEU A 55 34.46 5.25 -5.35
CA LEU A 55 35.50 6.22 -5.08
C LEU A 55 35.46 6.71 -3.61
N TYR A 56 34.26 6.96 -3.10
CA TYR A 56 34.08 7.40 -1.70
C TYR A 56 34.57 6.37 -0.69
N LYS A 57 34.32 5.08 -0.94
CA LYS A 57 34.66 3.99 -0.02
C LYS A 57 36.11 3.50 -0.17
N GLN A 58 36.60 3.43 -1.40
CA GLN A 58 37.85 2.74 -1.72
C GLN A 58 39.03 3.67 -1.98
N VAL A 59 38.78 4.94 -2.35
CA VAL A 59 39.85 5.91 -2.67
C VAL A 59 39.86 7.04 -1.64
N SER A 60 38.97 8.02 -1.80
CA SER A 60 38.84 9.12 -0.84
C SER A 60 37.54 9.91 -1.04
N THR A 61 37.13 10.63 0.00
CA THR A 61 36.04 11.59 -0.10
C THR A 61 36.33 12.71 -1.12
N GLN A 62 37.61 13.10 -1.25
CA GLN A 62 38.02 14.16 -2.18
C GLN A 62 37.89 13.70 -3.64
N ALA A 63 38.40 12.50 -3.98
CA ALA A 63 38.28 11.93 -5.32
C ALA A 63 36.79 11.77 -5.74
N ALA A 64 35.94 11.33 -4.81
CA ALA A 64 34.50 11.23 -5.06
C ALA A 64 33.84 12.59 -5.33
N LYS A 65 34.28 13.68 -4.65
CA LYS A 65 33.79 15.04 -4.88
C LYS A 65 34.22 15.58 -6.25
N GLU A 66 35.49 15.44 -6.59
CA GLU A 66 36.05 15.89 -7.87
C GLU A 66 35.35 15.21 -9.03
N ARG A 67 35.26 13.88 -9.00
CA ARG A 67 34.58 13.12 -10.01
C ARG A 67 33.07 13.43 -10.10
N GLY A 68 32.43 13.59 -8.94
CA GLY A 68 31.03 14.03 -8.88
C GLY A 68 30.80 15.40 -9.51
N LEU A 69 31.72 16.35 -9.32
CA LEU A 69 31.67 17.67 -9.95
C LEU A 69 31.82 17.58 -11.47
N GLU A 70 32.75 16.78 -11.97
CA GLU A 70 32.93 16.54 -13.41
C GLU A 70 31.63 16.02 -14.05
N ILE A 71 31.04 14.98 -13.47
CA ILE A 71 29.80 14.36 -13.97
C ILE A 71 28.67 15.37 -13.98
N VAL A 72 28.47 16.08 -12.87
CA VAL A 72 27.31 16.98 -12.73
C VAL A 72 27.46 18.23 -13.60
N SER A 73 28.68 18.79 -13.76
CA SER A 73 28.90 19.98 -14.56
C SER A 73 28.41 19.82 -16.00
N ALA A 74 28.57 18.66 -16.59
CA ALA A 74 28.15 18.38 -17.98
C ALA A 74 26.63 18.39 -18.15
N LYS A 75 25.86 18.00 -17.11
CA LYS A 75 24.39 17.90 -17.18
C LYS A 75 23.64 18.98 -16.41
N LEU A 76 24.38 19.89 -15.76
CA LEU A 76 23.80 20.90 -14.90
C LEU A 76 22.72 21.77 -15.58
N PRO A 77 22.89 22.23 -16.85
CA PRO A 77 21.87 23.04 -17.52
C PRO A 77 20.54 22.30 -17.67
N SER A 78 20.57 21.04 -18.12
CA SER A 78 19.35 20.22 -18.28
C SER A 78 18.74 19.84 -16.95
N PHE A 79 19.55 19.61 -15.92
CA PHE A 79 19.11 19.36 -14.56
C PHE A 79 18.34 20.56 -13.98
N VAL A 80 18.90 21.77 -14.07
CA VAL A 80 18.25 23.01 -13.60
C VAL A 80 16.94 23.26 -14.36
N LYS A 81 16.92 23.05 -15.68
CA LYS A 81 15.72 23.23 -16.51
C LYS A 81 14.54 22.38 -16.00
N GLN A 82 14.76 21.13 -15.62
CA GLN A 82 13.71 20.27 -15.10
C GLN A 82 13.04 20.85 -13.83
N PHE A 83 13.81 21.50 -12.95
CA PHE A 83 13.27 22.18 -11.78
C PHE A 83 12.54 23.47 -12.10
N ALA A 84 12.97 24.20 -13.14
CA ALA A 84 12.31 25.41 -13.58
C ALA A 84 10.91 25.15 -14.16
N GLU A 85 10.69 23.98 -14.74
CA GLU A 85 9.41 23.57 -15.31
C GLU A 85 8.35 23.22 -14.25
N ILE A 86 8.78 22.92 -13.01
CA ILE A 86 7.87 22.60 -11.90
C ILE A 86 7.32 23.91 -11.32
N GLN A 87 6.01 24.02 -11.23
CA GLN A 87 5.35 25.19 -10.65
C GLN A 87 5.24 25.05 -9.11
N GLY A 88 5.09 26.19 -8.41
CA GLY A 88 4.85 26.24 -6.97
C GLY A 88 6.08 25.90 -6.12
N ASN A 89 5.83 25.64 -4.82
CA ASN A 89 6.87 25.34 -3.85
C ASN A 89 7.47 23.94 -4.11
N LYS A 90 8.75 23.82 -3.85
CA LYS A 90 9.53 22.60 -4.07
C LYS A 90 10.35 22.25 -2.85
N ALA A 91 10.41 20.95 -2.51
CA ALA A 91 11.35 20.44 -1.53
C ALA A 91 12.19 19.32 -2.12
N VAL A 92 13.49 19.37 -1.91
CA VAL A 92 14.43 18.34 -2.38
C VAL A 92 14.95 17.51 -1.22
N PHE A 93 15.18 16.24 -1.47
CA PHE A 93 15.83 15.36 -0.51
C PHE A 93 16.77 14.35 -1.18
N CYS A 94 17.76 13.89 -0.41
CA CYS A 94 18.54 12.72 -0.73
C CYS A 94 18.54 11.76 0.47
N TRP A 95 19.44 10.79 0.52
CA TRP A 95 19.41 9.77 1.57
C TRP A 95 19.53 10.35 3.02
N ARG A 96 20.46 11.27 3.26
CA ARG A 96 20.73 11.86 4.59
C ARG A 96 20.69 13.40 4.61
N GLY A 97 20.08 14.04 3.62
CA GLY A 97 20.16 15.50 3.50
C GLY A 97 21.60 16.02 3.25
N GLY A 98 22.48 15.16 2.72
CA GLY A 98 23.91 15.44 2.52
C GLY A 98 24.21 16.14 1.19
N MET A 99 25.36 15.81 0.59
CA MET A 99 25.93 16.50 -0.57
C MET A 99 24.96 16.64 -1.75
N ARG A 100 24.28 15.57 -2.17
CA ARG A 100 23.40 15.59 -3.36
C ARG A 100 22.30 16.66 -3.23
N SER A 101 21.47 16.58 -2.20
CA SER A 101 20.39 17.57 -2.00
C SER A 101 20.90 18.97 -1.63
N ARG A 102 22.04 19.08 -0.92
CA ARG A 102 22.66 20.38 -0.62
C ARG A 102 23.15 21.05 -1.89
N THR A 103 23.91 20.36 -2.75
CA THR A 103 24.40 20.90 -4.02
C THR A 103 23.23 21.24 -4.92
N THR A 104 22.22 20.39 -5.04
CA THR A 104 20.99 20.70 -5.80
C THR A 104 20.38 22.02 -5.32
N ALA A 105 20.08 22.14 -4.03
CA ALA A 105 19.46 23.34 -3.48
C ALA A 105 20.32 24.60 -3.64
N THR A 106 21.65 24.47 -3.52
CA THR A 106 22.58 25.59 -3.74
C THR A 106 22.56 26.07 -5.17
N VAL A 107 22.69 25.17 -6.14
CA VAL A 107 22.69 25.51 -7.58
C VAL A 107 21.37 26.13 -7.98
N LEU A 108 20.25 25.54 -7.57
CA LEU A 108 18.93 26.08 -7.88
C LEU A 108 18.72 27.47 -7.29
N SER A 109 19.19 27.71 -6.06
CA SER A 109 19.16 29.02 -5.41
C SER A 109 19.97 30.07 -6.17
N LEU A 110 21.15 29.71 -6.71
CA LEU A 110 21.97 30.61 -7.55
C LEU A 110 21.26 30.96 -8.87
N MET A 111 20.43 30.07 -9.36
CA MET A 111 19.62 30.27 -10.59
C MET A 111 18.26 30.95 -10.31
N GLY A 112 18.02 31.45 -9.08
CA GLY A 112 16.76 32.09 -8.70
C GLY A 112 15.59 31.14 -8.48
N ILE A 113 15.83 29.82 -8.45
CA ILE A 113 14.80 28.82 -8.23
C ILE A 113 14.77 28.49 -6.72
N HIS A 114 13.66 28.86 -6.07
CA HIS A 114 13.49 28.60 -4.64
C HIS A 114 13.13 27.15 -4.39
N VAL A 115 13.93 26.49 -3.55
CA VAL A 115 13.67 25.13 -3.06
C VAL A 115 13.95 25.03 -1.58
N LEU A 116 13.16 24.23 -0.89
CA LEU A 116 13.43 23.78 0.47
C LEU A 116 14.24 22.49 0.42
N ARG A 117 15.02 22.19 1.46
CA ARG A 117 15.73 20.92 1.57
C ARG A 117 15.27 20.19 2.83
N LEU A 118 14.81 18.94 2.68
CA LEU A 118 14.44 18.12 3.84
C LEU A 118 15.66 17.84 4.72
N GLU A 119 15.63 18.28 5.97
CA GLU A 119 16.67 18.01 6.95
C GLU A 119 16.76 16.51 7.25
N GLY A 120 17.99 15.98 7.23
CA GLY A 120 18.24 14.55 7.40
C GLY A 120 17.77 13.65 6.23
N GLY A 121 17.05 14.20 5.25
CA GLY A 121 16.63 13.52 4.00
C GLY A 121 15.68 12.35 4.21
N TYR A 122 15.71 11.36 3.29
CA TYR A 122 14.85 10.17 3.34
C TYR A 122 14.97 9.39 4.65
N ARG A 123 16.15 9.38 5.26
CA ARG A 123 16.36 8.72 6.56
C ARG A 123 15.48 9.31 7.67
N THR A 124 15.32 10.64 7.70
CA THR A 124 14.44 11.32 8.66
C THR A 124 12.98 10.98 8.38
N TYR A 125 12.55 11.02 7.10
CA TYR A 125 11.22 10.57 6.72
C TYR A 125 10.95 9.12 7.15
N ARG A 126 11.88 8.20 6.86
CA ARG A 126 11.71 6.79 7.26
C ARG A 126 11.62 6.60 8.78
N LYS A 127 12.42 7.37 9.54
CA LYS A 127 12.32 7.35 11.00
C LYS A 127 10.95 7.84 11.46
N TRP A 128 10.48 8.96 10.92
CA TRP A 128 9.14 9.49 11.19
C TRP A 128 8.04 8.45 10.89
N VAL A 129 8.08 7.77 9.75
CA VAL A 129 7.12 6.70 9.42
C VAL A 129 7.10 5.60 10.49
N VAL A 130 8.28 5.11 10.89
CA VAL A 130 8.38 4.04 11.90
C VAL A 130 7.87 4.52 13.25
N ASP A 131 8.33 5.68 13.71
CA ASP A 131 7.96 6.23 15.02
C ASP A 131 6.43 6.50 15.07
N THR A 132 5.85 7.04 13.98
CA THR A 132 4.40 7.29 13.88
C THR A 132 3.61 5.99 13.96
N LEU A 133 3.95 4.95 13.19
CA LEU A 133 3.24 3.67 13.24
C LEU A 133 3.36 2.97 14.61
N GLN A 134 4.48 3.17 15.31
CA GLN A 134 4.69 2.58 16.64
C GLN A 134 3.92 3.29 17.76
N SER A 135 3.71 4.60 17.61
CA SER A 135 3.05 5.43 18.64
C SER A 135 1.64 5.86 18.28
N MET A 136 1.11 5.41 17.13
CA MET A 136 -0.19 5.83 16.62
C MET A 136 -1.33 5.37 17.53
N ASP A 137 -2.05 6.33 18.12
CA ASP A 137 -3.35 6.11 18.74
C ASP A 137 -4.42 6.31 17.66
N PHE A 138 -4.83 5.20 17.04
CA PHE A 138 -5.77 5.20 15.93
C PHE A 138 -7.18 4.99 16.44
N ALA A 139 -7.96 6.09 16.56
CA ALA A 139 -9.31 6.07 17.13
C ALA A 139 -10.37 5.37 16.27
N PRO A 140 -10.39 5.49 14.91
CA PRO A 140 -11.48 4.97 14.09
C PRO A 140 -11.83 3.51 14.34
N GLU A 141 -13.12 3.16 14.28
CA GLU A 141 -13.56 1.77 14.20
C GLU A 141 -13.06 1.12 12.91
N VAL A 142 -12.93 -0.20 12.93
CA VAL A 142 -12.46 -0.94 11.73
C VAL A 142 -13.57 -1.86 11.24
N TYR A 143 -14.04 -1.66 10.02
CA TYR A 143 -14.87 -2.63 9.31
C TYR A 143 -13.98 -3.53 8.47
N VAL A 144 -14.07 -4.83 8.71
CA VAL A 144 -13.26 -5.85 8.05
C VAL A 144 -14.12 -6.65 7.09
N ILE A 145 -13.84 -6.54 5.79
CA ILE A 145 -14.59 -7.27 4.76
C ILE A 145 -13.99 -8.65 4.57
N HIS A 146 -14.77 -9.67 4.92
CA HIS A 146 -14.45 -11.08 4.75
C HIS A 146 -15.10 -11.66 3.50
N GLY A 147 -14.54 -12.74 3.02
CA GLY A 147 -15.04 -13.53 1.90
C GLY A 147 -13.94 -14.39 1.31
N ASN A 148 -14.30 -15.55 0.83
CA ASN A 148 -13.38 -16.51 0.22
C ASN A 148 -12.63 -15.91 -0.98
N THR A 149 -11.56 -16.57 -1.43
CA THR A 149 -10.79 -16.13 -2.60
C THR A 149 -11.73 -15.91 -3.79
N GLY A 150 -11.58 -14.77 -4.47
CA GLY A 150 -12.40 -14.38 -5.63
C GLY A 150 -13.76 -13.76 -5.31
N THR A 151 -14.15 -13.58 -4.05
CA THR A 151 -15.41 -12.91 -3.67
C THR A 151 -15.50 -11.47 -4.21
N GLY A 152 -14.38 -10.87 -4.59
CA GLY A 152 -14.36 -9.50 -5.14
C GLY A 152 -14.11 -8.42 -4.09
N LYS A 153 -13.60 -8.76 -2.90
CA LYS A 153 -13.32 -7.81 -1.81
C LYS A 153 -12.61 -6.54 -2.26
N THR A 154 -11.54 -6.70 -3.04
CA THR A 154 -10.75 -5.57 -3.54
C THR A 154 -11.54 -4.70 -4.53
N LEU A 155 -12.39 -5.31 -5.38
CA LEU A 155 -13.29 -4.56 -6.29
C LEU A 155 -14.32 -3.76 -5.49
N ILE A 156 -14.94 -4.40 -4.49
CA ILE A 156 -15.93 -3.77 -3.60
C ILE A 156 -15.30 -2.58 -2.86
N LEU A 157 -14.11 -2.77 -2.29
CA LEU A 157 -13.40 -1.69 -1.58
C LEU A 157 -13.03 -0.54 -2.51
N ARG A 158 -12.61 -0.82 -3.76
CA ARG A 158 -12.33 0.24 -4.75
C ARG A 158 -13.57 1.04 -5.09
N GLU A 159 -14.70 0.40 -5.36
CA GLU A 159 -15.96 1.11 -5.60
C GLU A 159 -16.40 1.95 -4.40
N LEU A 160 -16.26 1.43 -3.18
CA LEU A 160 -16.53 2.20 -1.97
C LEU A 160 -15.57 3.39 -1.84
N GLN A 161 -14.30 3.23 -2.17
CA GLN A 161 -13.32 4.33 -2.17
C GLN A 161 -13.68 5.41 -3.18
N GLU A 162 -14.12 5.03 -4.40
CA GLU A 162 -14.58 5.97 -5.43
C GLU A 162 -15.82 6.73 -5.00
N LYS A 163 -16.68 6.12 -4.17
CA LYS A 163 -17.83 6.78 -3.53
C LYS A 163 -17.45 7.65 -2.32
N GLY A 164 -16.17 7.71 -1.93
CA GLY A 164 -15.66 8.55 -0.85
C GLY A 164 -15.61 7.89 0.53
N TYR A 165 -15.83 6.58 0.62
CA TYR A 165 -15.66 5.83 1.88
C TYR A 165 -14.19 5.74 2.30
N PRO A 166 -13.88 5.73 3.61
CA PRO A 166 -12.51 5.71 4.13
C PRO A 166 -11.90 4.30 4.04
N VAL A 167 -11.43 3.95 2.85
CA VAL A 167 -10.84 2.62 2.57
C VAL A 167 -9.33 2.64 2.74
N VAL A 168 -8.79 1.63 3.41
CA VAL A 168 -7.36 1.34 3.51
C VAL A 168 -7.07 0.07 2.71
N ASP A 169 -6.61 0.21 1.47
CA ASP A 169 -6.31 -0.87 0.52
C ASP A 169 -4.97 -1.53 0.86
N LEU A 170 -4.99 -2.54 1.73
CA LEU A 170 -3.78 -3.23 2.20
C LEU A 170 -3.11 -4.05 1.09
N GLU A 171 -3.89 -4.72 0.22
CA GLU A 171 -3.37 -5.49 -0.91
C GLU A 171 -2.70 -4.59 -1.94
N GLY A 172 -3.34 -3.46 -2.30
CA GLY A 172 -2.76 -2.48 -3.21
C GLY A 172 -1.47 -1.86 -2.67
N MET A 173 -1.41 -1.50 -1.37
CA MET A 173 -0.19 -1.02 -0.72
C MET A 173 0.91 -2.07 -0.68
N ALA A 174 0.57 -3.35 -0.51
CA ALA A 174 1.52 -4.46 -0.53
C ALA A 174 2.01 -4.80 -1.96
N GLY A 175 1.26 -4.40 -2.99
CA GLY A 175 1.46 -4.87 -4.36
C GLY A 175 1.29 -6.39 -4.45
N HIS A 176 0.29 -6.94 -3.71
CA HIS A 176 0.12 -8.38 -3.55
C HIS A 176 -1.31 -8.72 -3.14
N ARG A 177 -1.97 -9.64 -3.84
CA ARG A 177 -3.38 -10.03 -3.65
C ARG A 177 -3.60 -11.09 -2.56
N GLY A 178 -2.79 -11.12 -1.51
CA GLY A 178 -2.96 -12.03 -0.36
C GLY A 178 -2.80 -13.55 -0.65
N SER A 179 -2.86 -13.99 -1.89
CA SER A 179 -2.81 -15.41 -2.28
C SER A 179 -1.43 -15.87 -2.75
N ILE A 180 -1.24 -17.19 -2.95
CA ILE A 180 0.00 -17.74 -3.54
C ILE A 180 0.25 -17.24 -4.97
N PHE A 181 -0.79 -16.84 -5.68
CA PHE A 181 -0.73 -16.24 -7.01
C PHE A 181 -0.65 -14.70 -6.94
N GLY A 182 -0.64 -14.13 -5.76
CA GLY A 182 -0.84 -12.69 -5.51
C GLY A 182 0.20 -11.76 -6.12
N GLU A 183 1.40 -12.26 -6.47
CA GLU A 183 2.46 -11.47 -7.13
C GLU A 183 2.28 -11.38 -8.66
N ILE A 184 1.43 -12.22 -9.29
CA ILE A 184 1.30 -12.30 -10.75
C ILE A 184 0.86 -10.95 -11.32
N GLY A 185 1.65 -10.40 -12.25
CA GLY A 185 1.38 -9.12 -12.88
C GLY A 185 1.51 -7.89 -11.96
N LEU A 186 1.99 -8.06 -10.73
CA LEU A 186 2.18 -6.97 -9.77
C LEU A 186 3.65 -6.81 -9.37
N LYS A 187 4.01 -5.57 -9.00
CA LYS A 187 5.30 -5.28 -8.37
C LYS A 187 5.10 -5.24 -6.85
N SER A 188 5.54 -6.29 -6.17
CA SER A 188 5.47 -6.36 -4.71
C SER A 188 6.23 -5.21 -4.04
N SER A 189 5.58 -4.57 -3.09
CA SER A 189 6.19 -3.55 -2.22
C SER A 189 7.15 -4.20 -1.21
N ASN A 190 8.20 -3.47 -0.87
CA ASN A 190 8.96 -3.79 0.33
C ASN A 190 8.32 -3.14 1.57
N GLN A 191 8.78 -3.53 2.77
CA GLN A 191 8.23 -3.02 4.02
C GLN A 191 8.32 -1.49 4.15
N LYS A 192 9.37 -0.85 3.61
CA LYS A 192 9.51 0.61 3.69
C LYS A 192 8.43 1.34 2.90
N THR A 193 8.15 0.86 1.70
CA THR A 193 7.11 1.41 0.83
C THR A 193 5.73 1.17 1.41
N PHE A 194 5.46 -0.05 1.88
CA PHE A 194 4.20 -0.41 2.53
C PHE A 194 3.92 0.47 3.76
N ASP A 195 4.87 0.58 4.68
CA ASP A 195 4.72 1.41 5.89
C ASP A 195 4.47 2.88 5.55
N ALA A 196 5.15 3.40 4.52
CA ALA A 196 4.97 4.79 4.08
C ALA A 196 3.55 5.04 3.54
N LEU A 197 3.03 4.14 2.71
CA LEU A 197 1.66 4.22 2.18
C LEU A 197 0.63 4.04 3.29
N LEU A 198 0.87 3.10 4.19
CA LEU A 198 -0.03 2.81 5.31
C LEU A 198 -0.14 4.01 6.26
N VAL A 199 0.99 4.59 6.71
CA VAL A 199 0.95 5.74 7.63
C VAL A 199 0.22 6.93 7.01
N GLU A 200 0.42 7.22 5.73
CA GLU A 200 -0.27 8.31 5.05
C GLU A 200 -1.78 8.05 4.94
N SER A 201 -2.18 6.82 4.67
CA SER A 201 -3.60 6.44 4.64
C SER A 201 -4.25 6.54 6.02
N LEU A 202 -3.58 6.05 7.07
CA LEU A 202 -4.09 6.11 8.44
C LEU A 202 -4.21 7.55 8.95
N ILE A 203 -3.23 8.41 8.67
CA ILE A 203 -3.30 9.85 9.02
C ILE A 203 -4.45 10.53 8.28
N ARG A 204 -4.66 10.20 7.00
CA ARG A 204 -5.78 10.76 6.22
C ARG A 204 -7.13 10.47 6.86
N TYR A 205 -7.29 9.29 7.45
CA TYR A 205 -8.55 8.83 8.02
C TYR A 205 -8.60 8.85 9.55
N GLN A 206 -7.62 9.46 10.24
CA GLN A 206 -7.57 9.47 11.70
C GLN A 206 -8.79 10.13 12.37
N ASP A 207 -9.43 11.09 11.69
CA ASP A 207 -10.60 11.80 12.18
C ASP A 207 -11.92 11.21 11.63
N SER A 208 -11.85 10.13 10.86
CA SER A 208 -13.04 9.41 10.38
C SER A 208 -13.65 8.59 11.52
N PRO A 209 -14.98 8.40 11.55
CA PRO A 209 -15.60 7.54 12.57
C PRO A 209 -15.19 6.07 12.41
N TYR A 210 -14.85 5.65 11.21
CA TYR A 210 -14.43 4.29 10.88
C TYR A 210 -13.53 4.26 9.65
N ILE A 211 -12.90 3.10 9.41
CA ILE A 211 -12.26 2.73 8.15
C ILE A 211 -12.74 1.36 7.68
N LEU A 212 -12.60 1.11 6.37
CA LEU A 212 -12.83 -0.21 5.77
C LEU A 212 -11.52 -0.80 5.28
N LEU A 213 -11.34 -2.10 5.49
CA LEU A 213 -10.20 -2.84 4.95
C LEU A 213 -10.56 -4.33 4.71
N GLU A 214 -9.75 -5.02 3.94
CA GLU A 214 -9.90 -6.46 3.72
C GLU A 214 -9.38 -7.31 4.88
N ALA A 215 -9.97 -8.49 5.03
CA ALA A 215 -9.62 -9.50 6.04
C ALA A 215 -8.29 -10.23 5.71
N GLU A 216 -7.23 -9.45 5.48
CA GLU A 216 -5.91 -10.00 5.21
C GLU A 216 -5.21 -10.49 6.47
N SER A 217 -4.31 -11.47 6.32
CA SER A 217 -3.48 -11.95 7.41
C SER A 217 -2.46 -10.90 7.86
N LYS A 218 -1.83 -11.10 9.03
CA LYS A 218 -0.75 -10.23 9.52
C LYS A 218 0.38 -10.03 8.49
N ARG A 219 0.59 -11.03 7.60
CA ARG A 219 1.57 -10.96 6.52
C ARG A 219 0.88 -11.01 5.17
N ILE A 220 1.13 -10.00 4.34
CA ILE A 220 0.68 -9.90 2.96
C ILE A 220 1.90 -9.97 2.05
N GLY A 221 2.13 -11.10 1.38
CA GLY A 221 3.35 -11.30 0.59
C GLY A 221 4.62 -11.11 1.42
N LYS A 222 5.38 -10.05 1.12
CA LYS A 222 6.66 -9.73 1.78
C LYS A 222 6.53 -8.75 2.96
N VAL A 223 5.36 -8.15 3.13
CA VAL A 223 5.14 -7.10 4.15
C VAL A 223 4.36 -7.62 5.36
N VAL A 224 4.51 -6.93 6.47
CA VAL A 224 3.89 -7.29 7.75
C VAL A 224 3.13 -6.09 8.29
N LEU A 225 1.88 -6.29 8.70
CA LEU A 225 1.04 -5.27 9.34
C LEU A 225 1.57 -4.91 10.72
N PRO A 226 1.48 -3.64 11.15
CA PRO A 226 1.78 -3.25 12.52
C PRO A 226 0.80 -3.90 13.49
N GLU A 227 1.29 -4.23 14.69
CA GLU A 227 0.54 -5.01 15.70
C GLU A 227 -0.78 -4.34 16.09
N PHE A 228 -0.78 -3.02 16.30
CA PHE A 228 -2.00 -2.31 16.67
C PHE A 228 -3.12 -2.45 15.62
N LEU A 229 -2.78 -2.49 14.33
CA LEU A 229 -3.76 -2.64 13.27
C LEU A 229 -4.29 -4.08 13.20
N VAL A 230 -3.46 -5.08 13.50
CA VAL A 230 -3.91 -6.48 13.65
C VAL A 230 -4.94 -6.58 14.76
N GLN A 231 -4.64 -6.02 15.94
CA GLN A 231 -5.57 -5.99 17.07
C GLN A 231 -6.87 -5.23 16.75
N LYS A 232 -6.77 -4.07 16.10
CA LYS A 232 -7.94 -3.31 15.65
C LYS A 232 -8.82 -4.09 14.68
N LYS A 233 -8.22 -4.89 13.78
CA LYS A 233 -8.96 -5.79 12.88
C LYS A 233 -9.68 -6.90 13.64
N GLU A 234 -9.02 -7.53 14.61
CA GLU A 234 -9.59 -8.61 15.39
C GLU A 234 -10.78 -8.15 16.26
N LEU A 235 -10.72 -6.91 16.76
CA LEU A 235 -11.78 -6.28 17.56
C LEU A 235 -12.81 -5.53 16.71
N GLY A 236 -12.60 -5.43 15.41
CA GLY A 236 -13.41 -4.65 14.49
C GLY A 236 -14.78 -5.29 14.20
N ARG A 237 -15.57 -4.60 13.39
CA ARG A 237 -16.86 -5.09 12.88
C ARG A 237 -16.62 -5.90 11.61
N HIS A 238 -17.08 -7.12 11.60
CA HIS A 238 -16.87 -8.04 10.48
C HIS A 238 -18.07 -8.01 9.54
N ILE A 239 -17.82 -7.96 8.23
CA ILE A 239 -18.81 -8.08 7.17
C ILE A 239 -18.42 -9.30 6.35
N VAL A 240 -19.24 -10.35 6.39
CA VAL A 240 -18.95 -11.64 5.75
C VAL A 240 -19.73 -11.74 4.46
N LEU A 241 -19.02 -11.80 3.33
CA LEU A 241 -19.59 -11.90 1.97
C LEU A 241 -19.41 -13.29 1.41
N GLU A 242 -20.45 -13.83 0.78
CA GLU A 242 -20.43 -15.10 0.07
C GLU A 242 -20.87 -14.91 -1.38
N ALA A 243 -20.05 -15.34 -2.31
CA ALA A 243 -20.30 -15.28 -3.75
C ALA A 243 -20.34 -16.68 -4.36
N PRO A 244 -21.21 -16.94 -5.36
CA PRO A 244 -21.22 -18.22 -6.08
C PRO A 244 -19.89 -18.45 -6.81
N VAL A 245 -19.53 -19.73 -6.96
CA VAL A 245 -18.23 -20.12 -7.55
C VAL A 245 -18.03 -19.52 -8.94
N GLU A 246 -19.08 -19.44 -9.75
CA GLU A 246 -19.05 -18.86 -11.10
C GLU A 246 -18.60 -17.40 -11.09
N LEU A 247 -19.15 -16.61 -10.17
CA LEU A 247 -18.78 -15.20 -10.00
C LEU A 247 -17.33 -15.06 -9.51
N ARG A 248 -16.93 -15.91 -8.59
CA ARG A 248 -15.56 -15.93 -8.04
C ARG A 248 -14.53 -16.31 -9.11
N VAL A 249 -14.83 -17.30 -9.97
CA VAL A 249 -13.99 -17.65 -11.12
C VAL A 249 -13.84 -16.47 -12.06
N LYS A 250 -14.96 -15.79 -12.38
CA LYS A 250 -14.93 -14.60 -13.25
C LYS A 250 -14.03 -13.52 -12.65
N HIS A 251 -14.22 -13.14 -11.38
CA HIS A 251 -13.42 -12.11 -10.72
C HIS A 251 -11.92 -12.44 -10.73
N ILE A 252 -11.57 -13.72 -10.47
CA ILE A 252 -10.17 -14.17 -10.50
C ILE A 252 -9.59 -14.04 -11.90
N LEU A 253 -10.32 -14.47 -12.93
CA LEU A 253 -9.85 -14.38 -14.31
C LEU A 253 -9.66 -12.92 -14.76
N ASP A 254 -10.59 -12.04 -14.41
CA ASP A 254 -10.55 -10.62 -14.76
C ASP A 254 -9.38 -9.89 -14.06
N ASP A 255 -9.10 -10.24 -12.81
CA ASP A 255 -8.05 -9.57 -12.00
C ASP A 255 -6.65 -10.11 -12.28
N TYR A 256 -6.49 -11.43 -12.38
CA TYR A 256 -5.15 -12.05 -12.54
C TYR A 256 -4.71 -12.18 -14.00
N ARG A 257 -5.64 -12.24 -14.94
CA ARG A 257 -5.40 -12.42 -16.38
C ARG A 257 -4.34 -13.49 -16.68
N PRO A 258 -4.54 -14.73 -16.22
CA PRO A 258 -3.51 -15.77 -16.26
C PRO A 258 -3.01 -16.09 -17.66
N TRP A 259 -3.75 -15.75 -18.71
CA TRP A 259 -3.33 -15.87 -20.12
C TRP A 259 -2.23 -14.87 -20.50
N GLU A 260 -2.07 -13.75 -19.79
CA GLU A 260 -0.97 -12.81 -19.97
C GLU A 260 0.30 -13.28 -19.24
N TYR A 261 0.15 -14.14 -18.22
CA TYR A 261 1.22 -14.62 -17.32
C TYR A 261 1.22 -16.15 -17.16
N PRO A 262 1.25 -16.95 -18.25
CA PRO A 262 1.10 -18.40 -18.16
C PRO A 262 2.23 -19.09 -17.39
N ALA A 263 3.47 -18.63 -17.57
CA ALA A 263 4.64 -19.20 -16.91
C ALA A 263 4.62 -18.95 -15.39
N GLU A 264 4.32 -17.72 -14.98
CA GLU A 264 4.19 -17.31 -13.58
C GLU A 264 3.04 -18.05 -12.89
N SER A 265 1.92 -18.26 -13.60
CA SER A 265 0.77 -19.00 -13.10
C SER A 265 1.12 -20.46 -12.82
N LEU A 266 1.81 -21.14 -13.74
CA LEU A 266 2.29 -22.50 -13.56
C LEU A 266 3.33 -22.60 -12.44
N LEU A 267 4.24 -21.61 -12.35
CA LEU A 267 5.23 -21.55 -11.28
C LEU A 267 4.57 -21.35 -9.91
N ALA A 268 3.57 -20.48 -9.80
CA ALA A 268 2.80 -20.30 -8.55
C ALA A 268 2.07 -21.58 -8.17
N PHE A 269 1.43 -22.26 -9.14
CA PHE A 269 0.76 -23.54 -8.92
C PHE A 269 1.73 -24.63 -8.44
N SER A 270 2.95 -24.70 -8.99
CA SER A 270 3.95 -25.70 -8.59
C SER A 270 4.26 -25.66 -7.09
N LYS A 271 4.18 -24.49 -6.44
CA LYS A 271 4.43 -24.30 -5.00
C LYS A 271 3.36 -24.95 -4.11
N ILE A 272 2.17 -25.20 -4.64
CA ILE A 272 1.05 -25.77 -3.90
C ILE A 272 0.59 -27.13 -4.40
N LYS A 273 1.08 -27.58 -5.55
CA LYS A 273 0.71 -28.83 -6.22
C LYS A 273 0.76 -30.05 -5.27
N SER A 274 1.79 -30.13 -4.42
CA SER A 274 1.95 -31.22 -3.44
C SER A 274 0.95 -31.21 -2.30
N ARG A 275 0.15 -30.15 -2.16
CA ARG A 275 -0.89 -30.00 -1.12
C ARG A 275 -2.29 -30.31 -1.62
N ILE A 276 -2.41 -30.75 -2.86
CA ILE A 276 -3.67 -31.08 -3.55
C ILE A 276 -3.60 -32.56 -3.93
N HIS A 277 -4.72 -33.28 -3.82
CA HIS A 277 -4.81 -34.68 -4.22
C HIS A 277 -4.33 -34.86 -5.67
N THR A 278 -3.47 -35.85 -5.90
CA THR A 278 -2.71 -35.99 -7.15
C THR A 278 -3.55 -35.95 -8.43
N PRO A 279 -4.67 -36.66 -8.58
CA PRO A 279 -5.51 -36.58 -9.78
C PRO A 279 -6.02 -35.16 -10.05
N ILE A 280 -6.49 -34.46 -9.02
CA ILE A 280 -6.98 -33.08 -9.14
C ILE A 280 -5.82 -32.12 -9.51
N ALA A 281 -4.66 -32.29 -8.88
CA ALA A 281 -3.49 -31.48 -9.19
C ALA A 281 -3.03 -31.67 -10.65
N GLN A 282 -3.12 -32.88 -11.19
CA GLN A 282 -2.82 -33.16 -12.62
C GLN A 282 -3.85 -32.49 -13.55
N GLU A 283 -5.12 -32.51 -13.19
CA GLU A 283 -6.19 -31.88 -13.96
C GLU A 283 -6.05 -30.36 -13.98
N ILE A 284 -5.72 -29.73 -12.83
CA ILE A 284 -5.43 -28.31 -12.75
C ILE A 284 -4.26 -27.94 -13.66
N GLU A 285 -3.14 -28.67 -13.55
CA GLU A 285 -1.94 -28.42 -14.36
C GLU A 285 -2.23 -28.56 -15.85
N PHE A 286 -2.93 -29.62 -16.25
CA PHE A 286 -3.33 -29.84 -17.63
C PHE A 286 -4.24 -28.72 -18.14
N SER A 287 -5.24 -28.33 -17.36
CA SER A 287 -6.15 -27.23 -17.70
C SER A 287 -5.40 -25.91 -17.90
N MET A 288 -4.43 -25.59 -17.03
CA MET A 288 -3.59 -24.39 -17.17
C MET A 288 -2.72 -24.46 -18.44
N GLN A 289 -2.12 -25.62 -18.75
CA GLN A 289 -1.32 -25.82 -19.95
C GLN A 289 -2.12 -25.71 -21.26
N GLN A 290 -3.41 -26.10 -21.23
CA GLN A 290 -4.32 -25.96 -22.36
C GLN A 290 -4.97 -24.56 -22.46
N GLY A 291 -4.62 -23.63 -21.56
CA GLY A 291 -5.23 -22.30 -21.51
C GLY A 291 -6.67 -22.29 -20.96
N ASN A 292 -7.15 -23.42 -20.43
CA ASN A 292 -8.47 -23.52 -19.79
C ASN A 292 -8.40 -23.05 -18.33
N TYR A 293 -8.08 -21.77 -18.15
CA TYR A 293 -7.89 -21.19 -16.82
C TYR A 293 -9.15 -21.20 -15.96
N GLY A 294 -10.35 -21.12 -16.59
CA GLY A 294 -11.61 -21.18 -15.85
C GLY A 294 -11.80 -22.50 -15.11
N ALA A 295 -11.52 -23.63 -15.78
CA ALA A 295 -11.56 -24.95 -15.14
C ALA A 295 -10.50 -25.07 -14.05
N ALA A 296 -9.26 -24.62 -14.30
CA ALA A 296 -8.18 -24.65 -13.33
C ALA A 296 -8.52 -23.84 -12.06
N VAL A 297 -9.05 -22.62 -12.21
CA VAL A 297 -9.45 -21.75 -11.11
C VAL A 297 -10.58 -22.38 -10.29
N ARG A 298 -11.61 -22.96 -10.95
CA ARG A 298 -12.71 -23.66 -10.27
C ARG A 298 -12.19 -24.77 -9.37
N LEU A 299 -11.33 -25.65 -9.89
CA LEU A 299 -10.72 -26.74 -9.13
C LEU A 299 -9.84 -26.22 -7.97
N LEU A 300 -9.09 -25.14 -8.19
CA LEU A 300 -8.31 -24.49 -7.12
C LEU A 300 -9.19 -23.93 -6.01
N LEU A 301 -10.33 -23.32 -6.35
CA LEU A 301 -11.29 -22.83 -5.36
C LEU A 301 -11.83 -24.00 -4.52
N GLU A 302 -12.33 -25.04 -5.18
CA GLU A 302 -13.00 -26.15 -4.54
C GLU A 302 -12.07 -27.05 -3.70
N TYR A 303 -10.87 -27.36 -4.21
CA TYR A 303 -9.99 -28.36 -3.59
C TYR A 303 -8.79 -27.78 -2.85
N TYR A 304 -8.54 -26.47 -2.94
CA TYR A 304 -7.42 -25.86 -2.24
C TYR A 304 -7.83 -24.67 -1.36
N TYR A 305 -8.56 -23.69 -1.90
CA TYR A 305 -8.87 -22.47 -1.17
C TYR A 305 -10.00 -22.64 -0.16
N ASP A 306 -11.17 -23.12 -0.58
CA ASP A 306 -12.35 -23.19 0.29
C ASP A 306 -12.16 -24.07 1.53
N PRO A 307 -11.51 -25.25 1.45
CA PRO A 307 -11.20 -26.03 2.65
C PRO A 307 -10.30 -25.30 3.64
N ARG A 308 -9.39 -24.45 3.15
CA ARG A 308 -8.49 -23.66 4.02
C ARG A 308 -9.19 -22.50 4.68
N TYR A 309 -10.11 -21.85 3.97
CA TYR A 309 -10.93 -20.80 4.57
C TYR A 309 -11.81 -21.35 5.68
N ALA A 310 -12.43 -22.51 5.51
CA ALA A 310 -13.21 -23.15 6.56
C ALA A 310 -12.40 -23.34 7.86
N HIS A 311 -11.18 -23.85 7.75
CA HIS A 311 -10.28 -23.98 8.93
C HIS A 311 -9.85 -22.64 9.53
N THR A 312 -9.67 -21.62 8.70
CA THR A 312 -9.25 -20.29 9.21
C THR A 312 -10.40 -19.59 9.92
N THR A 313 -11.63 -19.72 9.41
CA THR A 313 -12.83 -19.15 10.05
C THR A 313 -13.13 -19.79 11.39
N GLU A 314 -12.83 -21.08 11.60
CA GLU A 314 -12.94 -21.73 12.91
C GLU A 314 -12.09 -21.06 14.00
N ALA A 315 -11.00 -20.40 13.61
CA ALA A 315 -10.10 -19.71 14.56
C ALA A 315 -10.59 -18.30 14.94
N TYR A 316 -11.59 -17.74 14.24
CA TYR A 316 -12.18 -16.44 14.62
C TYR A 316 -13.05 -16.61 15.87
N GLY A 317 -13.12 -15.55 16.70
CA GLY A 317 -13.89 -15.54 17.94
C GLY A 317 -15.41 -15.65 17.72
N GLU A 318 -16.15 -15.89 18.82
CA GLU A 318 -17.63 -16.00 18.78
C GLU A 318 -18.35 -14.81 18.13
N ALA A 319 -17.78 -13.62 18.21
CA ALA A 319 -18.34 -12.43 17.60
C ALA A 319 -18.43 -12.55 16.08
N PHE A 320 -17.40 -13.11 15.45
CA PHE A 320 -17.37 -13.36 14.00
C PHE A 320 -18.45 -14.36 13.58
N HIS A 321 -18.60 -15.46 14.33
CA HIS A 321 -19.57 -16.51 14.01
C HIS A 321 -21.05 -16.10 14.16
N LYS A 322 -21.31 -14.98 14.84
CA LYS A 322 -22.64 -14.40 14.98
C LYS A 322 -23.00 -13.42 13.84
N GLU A 323 -22.01 -13.05 13.01
CA GLU A 323 -22.27 -12.15 11.89
C GLU A 323 -23.05 -12.85 10.78
N PRO A 324 -24.07 -12.19 10.20
CA PRO A 324 -24.81 -12.74 9.09
C PRO A 324 -23.91 -12.81 7.85
N VAL A 325 -23.97 -13.95 7.16
CA VAL A 325 -23.33 -14.09 5.85
C VAL A 325 -24.21 -13.43 4.80
N LEU A 326 -23.66 -12.47 4.08
CA LEU A 326 -24.35 -11.73 3.03
C LEU A 326 -24.06 -12.38 1.68
N ALA A 327 -25.06 -13.04 1.11
CA ALA A 327 -24.97 -13.62 -0.22
C ALA A 327 -25.00 -12.52 -1.30
N ILE A 328 -24.04 -12.56 -2.21
CA ILE A 328 -23.89 -11.57 -3.29
C ILE A 328 -23.93 -12.23 -4.67
N GLY A 329 -24.55 -11.54 -5.62
CA GLY A 329 -24.61 -11.92 -7.03
C GLY A 329 -23.82 -10.99 -7.95
N SER A 330 -23.39 -9.82 -7.45
CA SER A 330 -22.54 -8.87 -8.17
C SER A 330 -21.76 -7.98 -7.20
N VAL A 331 -20.79 -7.22 -7.73
CA VAL A 331 -20.02 -6.24 -6.96
C VAL A 331 -20.91 -5.08 -6.49
N GLU A 332 -21.80 -4.60 -7.36
CA GLU A 332 -22.74 -3.50 -7.07
C GLU A 332 -23.67 -3.89 -5.90
N GLN A 333 -24.21 -5.11 -5.91
CA GLN A 333 -25.03 -5.62 -4.82
C GLN A 333 -24.22 -5.71 -3.52
N ALA A 334 -22.97 -6.16 -3.59
CA ALA A 334 -22.12 -6.25 -2.42
C ALA A 334 -21.82 -4.86 -1.82
N VAL A 335 -21.52 -3.87 -2.67
CA VAL A 335 -21.32 -2.47 -2.26
C VAL A 335 -22.55 -1.97 -1.53
N GLN A 336 -23.76 -2.14 -2.10
CA GLN A 336 -25.01 -1.72 -1.47
C GLN A 336 -25.21 -2.38 -0.09
N LEU A 337 -24.99 -3.69 0.03
CA LEU A 337 -25.13 -4.40 1.30
C LEU A 337 -24.13 -3.92 2.36
N VAL A 338 -22.90 -3.59 1.94
CA VAL A 338 -21.88 -3.01 2.84
C VAL A 338 -22.31 -1.61 3.29
N GLU A 339 -22.81 -0.75 2.38
CA GLU A 339 -23.32 0.58 2.69
C GLU A 339 -24.47 0.52 3.69
N GLU A 340 -25.47 -0.35 3.45
CA GLU A 340 -26.61 -0.56 4.34
C GLU A 340 -26.19 -1.05 5.73
N ARG A 341 -25.18 -1.93 5.80
CA ARG A 341 -24.63 -2.43 7.05
C ARG A 341 -23.96 -1.31 7.85
N ILE A 342 -23.10 -0.52 7.20
CA ILE A 342 -22.41 0.60 7.84
C ILE A 342 -23.41 1.61 8.35
N GLN A 343 -24.40 1.99 7.53
CA GLN A 343 -25.42 2.96 7.92
C GLN A 343 -26.19 2.50 9.15
N ARG A 344 -26.66 1.27 9.17
CA ARG A 344 -27.38 0.67 10.31
C ARG A 344 -26.53 0.69 11.59
N ASP A 345 -25.27 0.33 11.49
CA ASP A 345 -24.38 0.29 12.63
C ASP A 345 -24.10 1.71 13.17
N GLN A 346 -23.97 2.72 12.30
CA GLN A 346 -23.77 4.11 12.69
C GLN A 346 -25.03 4.70 13.35
N GLU A 347 -26.23 4.39 12.87
CA GLU A 347 -27.50 4.78 13.49
C GLU A 347 -27.63 4.21 14.91
N HIS A 348 -27.24 2.94 15.13
CA HIS A 348 -27.23 2.33 16.46
C HIS A 348 -26.25 3.00 17.43
N VAL A 349 -25.06 3.38 16.94
CA VAL A 349 -24.05 4.09 17.76
C VAL A 349 -24.57 5.48 18.15
N GLN A 350 -25.22 6.22 17.25
CA GLN A 350 -25.79 7.53 17.53
C GLN A 350 -26.93 7.43 18.55
N ALA A 351 -27.87 6.51 18.35
CA ALA A 351 -28.99 6.29 19.29
C ALA A 351 -28.49 5.95 20.70
N ALA A 352 -27.46 5.08 20.80
CA ALA A 352 -26.87 4.73 22.09
C ALA A 352 -26.18 5.92 22.77
N ALA A 353 -25.55 6.82 22.00
CA ALA A 353 -24.92 8.03 22.53
C ALA A 353 -25.95 9.04 23.05
N GLU A 354 -27.06 9.20 22.35
CA GLU A 354 -28.19 10.07 22.76
C GLU A 354 -28.82 9.56 24.04
N ASP A 355 -29.10 8.28 24.18
CA ASP A 355 -29.63 7.66 25.39
C ASP A 355 -28.75 7.89 26.63
N VAL A 356 -27.43 7.83 26.46
CA VAL A 356 -26.46 8.10 27.53
C VAL A 356 -26.52 9.58 27.97
N GLN A 357 -26.66 10.51 27.02
CA GLN A 357 -26.77 11.94 27.32
C GLN A 357 -28.08 12.27 28.04
N VAL A 358 -29.19 11.68 27.61
CA VAL A 358 -30.51 11.86 28.26
C VAL A 358 -30.48 11.37 29.71
N LYS A 359 -29.90 10.19 29.97
CA LYS A 359 -29.75 9.63 31.32
C LYS A 359 -28.85 10.48 32.22
N LYS A 360 -27.79 11.11 31.68
CA LYS A 360 -26.96 12.03 32.46
C LYS A 360 -27.69 13.33 32.84
N HIS A 361 -28.58 13.83 31.99
CA HIS A 361 -29.37 15.03 32.28
C HIS A 361 -30.53 14.77 33.26
N GLN A 362 -31.01 13.54 33.38
CA GLN A 362 -32.05 13.15 34.35
C GLN A 362 -31.50 12.79 35.74
N SER A 363 -30.17 12.72 35.88
CA SER A 363 -29.46 12.34 37.13
C SER A 363 -28.85 13.55 37.85
N VAL A 364 -29.09 14.76 37.37
CA VAL A 364 -28.75 16.07 37.98
C VAL A 364 -30.01 16.76 38.43
#